data_de5790006f7ced4458b455dd346d94a3
#
_entry.id   de5790006f7ced4458b455dd346d94a3
#
_cell.length_a   1.000
_cell.length_b   1.000
_cell.length_c   1.000
_cell.angle_alpha   90.00
_cell.angle_beta   90.00
_cell.angle_gamma   90.00
#
_symmetry.space_group_name_H-M   'P 1'
#
loop_
_entity.id
_entity.type
_entity.pdbx_description
1 polymer ?
#
loop_
_entity_poly.entity_id
_entity_poly.type
_entity_poly.pdbx_seq_one_letter_code
_entity_poly.pdbx_strand_id
1 'polypeptide(L)'
;DCRHNSNTLAKVVADVFFFFCIHVYLFSDMRPTPELSFALNYLNCHAGIVLTASHNPPEYNGYKVYWQDGGQLVPPQDKEIIQVIEALNYSEIKFEANENLIEYIDVAIDEAFAKSTVENASFNTPTAAKENLKIVYTSLHGTSIKAIPGVLAKAGYTDVNIVPEQEVPNGDFPTVKSPNPEEPEA
;
A
#
# COMPACT_ATOMS: atom_id res chain seq x y z
N ASP A 1 0.67 3.57 -4.31
CA ASP A 1 0.45 2.62 -5.40
C ASP A 1 1.34 2.98 -6.60
N CYS A 2 1.49 2.04 -7.56
CA CYS A 2 2.18 2.28 -8.83
C CYS A 2 1.40 3.15 -9.83
N ARG A 3 0.15 3.44 -9.54
CA ARG A 3 -0.75 4.21 -10.41
C ARG A 3 -0.30 5.65 -10.60
N HIS A 4 -0.65 6.20 -11.77
CA HIS A 4 -0.35 7.59 -12.11
C HIS A 4 -0.83 8.57 -11.03
N ASN A 5 0.01 9.54 -10.73
CA ASN A 5 -0.21 10.58 -9.73
C ASN A 5 -0.32 10.12 -8.25
N SER A 6 -0.25 8.82 -7.93
CA SER A 6 -0.39 8.37 -6.52
C SER A 6 0.61 9.05 -5.59
N ASN A 7 1.88 9.18 -5.99
CA ASN A 7 2.90 9.86 -5.19
C ASN A 7 2.61 11.37 -5.01
N THR A 8 2.26 12.06 -6.10
CA THR A 8 1.93 13.49 -6.05
C THR A 8 0.71 13.75 -5.17
N LEU A 9 -0.34 12.95 -5.33
CA LEU A 9 -1.54 13.08 -4.51
C LEU A 9 -1.30 12.74 -3.05
N ALA A 10 -0.43 11.76 -2.74
CA ALA A 10 -0.06 11.44 -1.37
C ALA A 10 0.60 12.62 -0.66
N LYS A 11 1.48 13.36 -1.36
CA LYS A 11 2.10 14.59 -0.82
C LYS A 11 1.06 15.68 -0.59
N VAL A 12 0.14 15.89 -1.53
CA VAL A 12 -0.94 16.86 -1.35
C VAL A 12 -1.80 16.52 -0.14
N VAL A 13 -2.13 15.25 0.05
CA VAL A 13 -2.88 14.80 1.23
C VAL A 13 -2.10 15.06 2.51
N ALA A 14 -0.80 14.76 2.53
CA ALA A 14 0.06 15.02 3.67
C ALA A 14 0.12 16.52 4.00
N ASP A 15 0.24 17.40 3.00
CA ASP A 15 0.26 18.85 3.16
C ASP A 15 -1.04 19.40 3.76
N VAL A 16 -2.20 18.84 3.37
CA VAL A 16 -3.49 19.21 3.95
C VAL A 16 -3.55 18.83 5.43
N PHE A 17 -3.19 17.60 5.78
CA PHE A 17 -3.17 17.16 7.18
C PHE A 17 -2.19 17.97 8.02
N PHE A 18 -1.05 18.27 7.43
CA PHE A 18 -0.04 19.11 8.09
C PHE A 18 -0.57 20.52 8.43
N PHE A 19 -1.29 21.16 7.52
CA PHE A 19 -1.91 22.46 7.77
C PHE A 19 -2.79 22.44 9.04
N PHE A 20 -3.47 21.33 9.31
CA PHE A 20 -4.28 21.12 10.50
C PHE A 20 -3.49 20.61 11.72
N CYS A 21 -2.16 20.72 11.71
CA CYS A 21 -1.27 20.26 12.80
C CYS A 21 -1.38 18.76 13.10
N ILE A 22 -1.69 17.95 12.09
CA ILE A 22 -1.75 16.51 12.21
C ILE A 22 -0.38 15.92 11.82
N HIS A 23 0.20 15.10 12.69
CA HIS A 23 1.43 14.38 12.40
C HIS A 23 1.16 13.28 11.36
N VAL A 24 1.98 13.21 10.33
CA VAL A 24 1.82 12.29 9.20
C VAL A 24 3.04 11.39 9.09
N TYR A 25 2.82 10.09 9.17
CA TYR A 25 3.77 9.07 8.73
C TYR A 25 3.57 8.81 7.24
N LEU A 26 4.60 9.02 6.45
CA LEU A 26 4.53 8.89 4.99
C LEU A 26 5.58 7.91 4.48
N PHE A 27 5.18 6.90 3.72
CA PHE A 27 6.13 6.10 2.97
C PHE A 27 6.75 6.93 1.85
N SER A 28 8.08 6.90 1.72
CA SER A 28 8.78 7.64 0.66
C SER A 28 8.52 7.10 -0.73
N ASP A 29 8.11 5.84 -0.83
CA ASP A 29 7.80 5.12 -2.07
C ASP A 29 6.55 4.25 -1.86
N MET A 30 6.05 3.66 -2.94
CA MET A 30 4.86 2.78 -2.91
C MET A 30 5.03 1.59 -1.96
N ARG A 31 3.94 1.19 -1.33
CA ARG A 31 3.82 -0.04 -0.53
C ARG A 31 2.49 -0.73 -0.82
N PRO A 32 2.40 -2.05 -0.63
CA PRO A 32 1.13 -2.76 -0.77
C PRO A 32 0.16 -2.37 0.36
N THR A 33 -1.13 -2.37 0.05
CA THR A 33 -2.20 -1.99 1.00
C THR A 33 -2.15 -2.73 2.35
N PRO A 34 -1.83 -4.03 2.44
CA PRO A 34 -1.70 -4.72 3.72
C PRO A 34 -0.61 -4.14 4.62
N GLU A 35 0.44 -3.59 4.03
CA GLU A 35 1.52 -2.95 4.79
C GLU A 35 1.09 -1.61 5.39
N LEU A 36 0.23 -0.84 4.70
CA LEU A 36 -0.42 0.33 5.30
C LEU A 36 -1.25 -0.05 6.53
N SER A 37 -2.11 -1.08 6.40
CA SER A 37 -2.93 -1.58 7.51
C SER A 37 -2.08 -2.01 8.71
N PHE A 38 -0.97 -2.70 8.44
CA PHE A 38 0.01 -3.07 9.46
C PHE A 38 0.65 -1.84 10.10
N ALA A 39 1.16 -0.91 9.30
CA ALA A 39 1.85 0.29 9.78
C ALA A 39 0.94 1.14 10.67
N LEU A 40 -0.35 1.26 10.32
CA LEU A 40 -1.35 1.97 11.08
C LEU A 40 -1.45 1.44 12.52
N ASN A 41 -1.56 0.12 12.69
CA ASN A 41 -1.59 -0.51 14.01
C ASN A 41 -0.24 -0.46 14.72
N TYR A 42 0.85 -0.69 13.99
CA TYR A 42 2.20 -0.72 14.54
C TYR A 42 2.64 0.63 15.11
N LEU A 43 2.24 1.72 14.45
CA LEU A 43 2.55 3.10 14.84
C LEU A 43 1.44 3.73 15.71
N ASN A 44 0.36 3.01 16.03
CA ASN A 44 -0.80 3.50 16.76
C ASN A 44 -1.42 4.75 16.12
N CYS A 45 -1.58 4.75 14.79
CA CYS A 45 -2.21 5.83 14.08
C CYS A 45 -3.73 5.83 14.25
N HIS A 46 -4.36 7.01 14.13
CA HIS A 46 -5.82 7.15 14.19
C HIS A 46 -6.51 6.75 12.87
N ALA A 47 -5.83 6.98 11.74
CA ALA A 47 -6.31 6.64 10.42
C ALA A 47 -5.15 6.42 9.45
N GLY A 48 -5.41 5.72 8.37
CA GLY A 48 -4.47 5.53 7.27
C GLY A 48 -5.13 5.81 5.92
N ILE A 49 -4.34 6.24 4.95
CA ILE A 49 -4.82 6.55 3.60
C ILE A 49 -3.94 5.87 2.58
N VAL A 50 -4.54 5.22 1.61
CA VAL A 50 -3.86 4.69 0.43
C VAL A 50 -4.51 5.19 -0.85
N LEU A 51 -3.67 5.69 -1.75
CA LEU A 51 -4.10 6.15 -3.07
C LEU A 51 -3.93 5.01 -4.07
N THR A 52 -5.03 4.34 -4.38
CA THR A 52 -5.09 3.16 -5.25
C THR A 52 -6.48 2.95 -5.82
N ALA A 53 -6.54 2.45 -7.04
CA ALA A 53 -7.77 1.93 -7.63
C ALA A 53 -7.74 0.39 -7.73
N SER A 54 -6.91 -0.28 -6.91
CA SER A 54 -6.79 -1.75 -6.90
C SER A 54 -6.39 -2.29 -8.29
N HIS A 55 -7.24 -3.09 -8.91
CA HIS A 55 -7.05 -3.70 -10.23
C HIS A 55 -7.92 -3.05 -11.34
N ASN A 56 -8.44 -1.86 -11.10
CA ASN A 56 -9.17 -1.12 -12.14
C ASN A 56 -8.24 -0.71 -13.30
N PRO A 57 -8.77 -0.35 -14.48
CA PRO A 57 -7.98 0.13 -15.61
C PRO A 57 -6.99 1.26 -15.25
N PRO A 58 -5.91 1.45 -16.04
CA PRO A 58 -4.81 2.37 -15.72
C PRO A 58 -5.21 3.83 -15.46
N GLU A 59 -6.27 4.30 -16.13
CA GLU A 59 -6.79 5.67 -16.02
C GLU A 59 -7.45 5.99 -14.69
N TYR A 60 -7.75 4.95 -13.86
CA TYR A 60 -8.37 5.15 -12.56
C TYR A 60 -7.34 5.26 -11.45
N ASN A 61 -7.63 6.12 -10.49
CA ASN A 61 -7.02 6.12 -9.18
C ASN A 61 -8.13 6.25 -8.13
N GLY A 62 -7.82 6.10 -6.86
CA GLY A 62 -8.81 6.15 -5.78
C GLY A 62 -8.21 6.56 -4.45
N TYR A 63 -9.10 6.88 -3.52
CA TYR A 63 -8.77 7.30 -2.18
C TYR A 63 -9.46 6.36 -1.19
N LYS A 64 -8.68 5.51 -0.52
CA LYS A 64 -9.19 4.57 0.48
C LYS A 64 -8.73 4.99 1.86
N VAL A 65 -9.66 5.02 2.80
CA VAL A 65 -9.40 5.35 4.20
C VAL A 65 -9.46 4.09 5.05
N TYR A 66 -8.51 3.96 5.96
CA TYR A 66 -8.43 2.92 6.98
C TYR A 66 -8.58 3.55 8.36
N TRP A 67 -9.27 2.86 9.24
CA TRP A 67 -9.50 3.33 10.60
C TRP A 67 -8.47 2.77 11.58
N GLN A 68 -8.50 3.23 12.82
CA GLN A 68 -7.53 2.87 13.86
C GLN A 68 -7.41 1.37 14.16
N ASP A 69 -8.38 0.57 13.75
CA ASP A 69 -8.35 -0.90 13.87
C ASP A 69 -7.58 -1.60 12.74
N GLY A 70 -7.07 -0.83 11.77
CA GLY A 70 -6.39 -1.35 10.57
C GLY A 70 -7.35 -1.82 9.47
N GLY A 71 -8.66 -1.74 9.68
CA GLY A 71 -9.68 -2.05 8.67
C GLY A 71 -9.99 -0.87 7.75
N GLN A 72 -10.45 -1.15 6.54
CA GLN A 72 -10.97 -0.11 5.67
C GLN A 72 -12.24 0.48 6.29
N LEU A 73 -12.37 1.81 6.21
CA LEU A 73 -13.50 2.55 6.75
C LEU A 73 -14.83 2.04 6.16
N VAL A 74 -15.78 1.79 7.04
CA VAL A 74 -17.11 1.25 6.71
C VAL A 74 -18.21 2.07 7.40
N PRO A 75 -19.50 1.89 7.04
CA PRO A 75 -20.60 2.55 7.73
C PRO A 75 -20.60 2.32 9.24
N PRO A 76 -21.00 3.30 10.06
CA PRO A 76 -21.57 4.60 9.66
C PRO A 76 -20.57 5.72 9.39
N GLN A 77 -19.31 5.57 9.77
CA GLN A 77 -18.28 6.62 9.76
C GLN A 77 -17.98 7.15 8.35
N ASP A 78 -18.02 6.29 7.34
CA ASP A 78 -17.85 6.68 5.94
C ASP A 78 -18.88 7.74 5.51
N LYS A 79 -20.15 7.52 5.88
CA LYS A 79 -21.26 8.44 5.56
C LYS A 79 -21.13 9.77 6.30
N GLU A 80 -20.72 9.73 7.57
CA GLU A 80 -20.48 10.93 8.37
C GLU A 80 -19.38 11.80 7.77
N ILE A 81 -18.27 11.18 7.35
CA ILE A 81 -17.17 11.89 6.70
C ILE A 81 -17.61 12.48 5.35
N ILE A 82 -18.32 11.72 4.52
CA ILE A 82 -18.82 12.21 3.23
C ILE A 82 -19.75 13.41 3.43
N GLN A 83 -20.63 13.39 4.41
CA GLN A 83 -21.51 14.53 4.70
C GLN A 83 -20.71 15.80 5.05
N VAL A 84 -19.62 15.66 5.82
CA VAL A 84 -18.74 16.79 6.14
C VAL A 84 -18.03 17.28 4.88
N ILE A 85 -17.52 16.39 4.04
CA ILE A 85 -16.85 16.75 2.77
C ILE A 85 -17.79 17.51 1.85
N GLU A 86 -19.03 17.04 1.68
CA GLU A 86 -20.06 17.67 0.82
C GLU A 86 -20.48 19.08 1.32
N ALA A 87 -20.31 19.34 2.61
CA ALA A 87 -20.61 20.64 3.22
C ALA A 87 -19.47 21.66 3.09
N LEU A 88 -18.25 21.23 2.78
CA LEU A 88 -17.08 22.10 2.66
C LEU A 88 -17.09 22.89 1.34
N ASN A 89 -16.69 24.17 1.42
CA ASN A 89 -16.40 24.96 0.24
C ASN A 89 -14.92 24.80 -0.15
N TYR A 90 -14.65 24.81 -1.44
CA TYR A 90 -13.28 24.70 -1.96
C TYR A 90 -12.31 25.75 -1.40
N SER A 91 -12.82 26.94 -1.08
CA SER A 91 -12.04 28.05 -0.49
C SER A 91 -11.58 27.79 0.96
N GLU A 92 -12.17 26.80 1.63
CA GLU A 92 -11.84 26.44 3.01
C GLU A 92 -10.66 25.46 3.06
N ILE A 93 -10.34 24.81 1.93
CA ILE A 93 -9.21 23.89 1.84
C ILE A 93 -7.92 24.72 1.81
N LYS A 94 -7.01 24.42 2.73
CA LYS A 94 -5.70 25.07 2.83
C LYS A 94 -4.61 24.05 2.56
N PHE A 95 -3.60 24.52 1.85
CA PHE A 95 -2.41 23.75 1.51
C PHE A 95 -1.21 24.56 1.97
N GLU A 96 -0.56 24.16 3.04
CA GLU A 96 0.71 24.75 3.45
C GLU A 96 1.67 23.61 3.75
N ALA A 97 2.68 23.48 2.93
CA ALA A 97 3.74 22.52 3.16
C ALA A 97 4.61 22.97 4.34
N ASN A 98 4.64 22.17 5.39
CA ASN A 98 5.62 22.32 6.46
C ASN A 98 6.14 20.91 6.82
N GLU A 99 7.36 20.63 6.43
CA GLU A 99 7.95 19.30 6.52
C GLU A 99 8.20 18.81 7.96
N ASN A 100 8.01 19.65 8.98
CA ASN A 100 8.33 19.32 10.38
C ASN A 100 7.38 18.29 11.04
N LEU A 101 6.19 18.05 10.47
CA LEU A 101 5.22 17.06 10.97
C LEU A 101 5.06 15.86 10.03
N ILE A 102 5.87 15.78 8.97
CA ILE A 102 5.90 14.64 8.07
C ILE A 102 7.13 13.81 8.42
N GLU A 103 6.90 12.60 8.90
CA GLU A 103 7.94 11.61 9.18
C GLU A 103 7.92 10.52 8.11
N TYR A 104 9.04 10.38 7.42
CA TYR A 104 9.18 9.31 6.43
C TYR A 104 9.45 7.98 7.11
N ILE A 105 8.64 6.98 6.74
CA ILE A 105 8.73 5.61 7.26
C ILE A 105 8.99 4.66 6.10
N ASP A 106 10.01 3.82 6.22
CA ASP A 106 10.41 2.90 5.16
C ASP A 106 10.93 1.59 5.74
N VAL A 107 12.22 1.30 5.61
CA VAL A 107 12.87 0.02 5.91
C VAL A 107 12.50 -0.57 7.27
N ALA A 108 12.35 0.26 8.30
CA ALA A 108 12.00 -0.22 9.64
C ALA A 108 10.59 -0.84 9.67
N ILE A 109 9.66 -0.25 8.94
CA ILE A 109 8.29 -0.77 8.82
C ILE A 109 8.25 -1.98 7.89
N ASP A 110 8.97 -1.93 6.76
CA ASP A 110 9.10 -3.06 5.83
C ASP A 110 9.60 -4.33 6.56
N GLU A 111 10.64 -4.18 7.38
CA GLU A 111 11.21 -5.27 8.18
C GLU A 111 10.25 -5.78 9.26
N ALA A 112 9.56 -4.88 9.96
CA ALA A 112 8.57 -5.24 10.96
C ALA A 112 7.38 -5.97 10.34
N PHE A 113 6.88 -5.48 9.18
CA PHE A 113 5.80 -6.11 8.42
C PHE A 113 6.19 -7.51 7.95
N ALA A 114 7.35 -7.65 7.31
CA ALA A 114 7.84 -8.94 6.85
C ALA A 114 8.02 -9.94 8.00
N LYS A 115 8.58 -9.50 9.13
CA LYS A 115 8.72 -10.31 10.34
C LYS A 115 7.37 -10.76 10.87
N SER A 116 6.45 -9.84 11.07
CA SER A 116 5.10 -10.13 11.58
C SER A 116 4.34 -11.09 10.66
N THR A 117 4.46 -10.90 9.35
CA THR A 117 3.83 -11.77 8.35
C THR A 117 4.34 -13.21 8.48
N VAL A 118 5.65 -13.41 8.62
CA VAL A 118 6.25 -14.74 8.75
C VAL A 118 5.89 -15.40 10.09
N GLU A 119 5.90 -14.64 11.19
CA GLU A 119 5.58 -15.14 12.52
C GLU A 119 4.11 -15.57 12.67
N ASN A 120 3.20 -14.86 11.99
CA ASN A 120 1.77 -15.17 12.04
C ASN A 120 1.30 -16.18 10.98
N ALA A 121 2.16 -16.52 10.03
CA ALA A 121 1.85 -17.51 9.02
C ALA A 121 2.07 -18.93 9.57
N SER A 122 1.13 -19.84 9.28
CA SER A 122 1.19 -21.24 9.71
C SER A 122 2.15 -22.08 8.86
N PHE A 123 3.43 -21.71 8.82
CA PHE A 123 4.47 -22.42 8.06
C PHE A 123 5.07 -23.57 8.84
N ASN A 124 4.33 -24.66 9.04
CA ASN A 124 4.84 -25.91 9.62
C ASN A 124 5.64 -26.77 8.61
N THR A 125 6.00 -26.19 7.48
CA THR A 125 6.75 -26.87 6.42
C THR A 125 8.22 -27.04 6.81
N PRO A 126 8.81 -28.24 6.67
CA PRO A 126 10.24 -28.45 6.92
C PRO A 126 11.12 -27.55 6.05
N THR A 127 12.23 -27.07 6.60
CA THR A 127 13.18 -26.18 5.91
C THR A 127 13.61 -26.72 4.54
N ALA A 128 14.00 -28.00 4.48
CA ALA A 128 14.41 -28.64 3.24
C ALA A 128 13.32 -28.65 2.16
N ALA A 129 12.04 -28.68 2.54
CA ALA A 129 10.94 -28.60 1.57
C ALA A 129 10.77 -27.18 1.01
N LYS A 130 11.02 -26.15 1.84
CA LYS A 130 10.99 -24.75 1.39
C LYS A 130 12.14 -24.44 0.44
N GLU A 131 13.34 -24.91 0.75
CA GLU A 131 14.54 -24.72 -0.08
C GLU A 131 14.45 -25.42 -1.44
N ASN A 132 13.72 -26.54 -1.52
CA ASN A 132 13.52 -27.29 -2.76
C ASN A 132 12.31 -26.84 -3.57
N LEU A 133 11.47 -25.94 -3.04
CA LEU A 133 10.30 -25.43 -3.75
C LEU A 133 10.72 -24.34 -4.74
N LYS A 134 10.42 -24.54 -6.02
CA LYS A 134 10.58 -23.53 -7.06
C LYS A 134 9.33 -22.69 -7.16
N ILE A 135 9.48 -21.38 -6.98
CA ILE A 135 8.39 -20.42 -7.04
C ILE A 135 8.62 -19.51 -8.25
N VAL A 136 7.60 -19.35 -9.09
CA VAL A 136 7.54 -18.27 -10.08
C VAL A 136 6.61 -17.21 -9.53
N TYR A 137 7.10 -15.98 -9.44
CA TYR A 137 6.38 -14.86 -8.86
C TYR A 137 6.28 -13.70 -9.86
N THR A 138 5.10 -13.12 -9.96
CA THR A 138 4.89 -11.86 -10.65
C THR A 138 4.15 -10.87 -9.75
N SER A 139 4.59 -9.62 -9.77
CA SER A 139 3.86 -8.50 -9.16
C SER A 139 2.83 -7.90 -10.12
N LEU A 140 2.80 -8.35 -11.36
CA LEU A 140 1.99 -7.79 -12.44
C LEU A 140 2.11 -6.25 -12.51
N HIS A 141 3.34 -5.75 -12.50
CA HIS A 141 3.69 -4.32 -12.42
C HIS A 141 3.18 -3.59 -11.15
N GLY A 142 2.72 -4.32 -10.14
CA GLY A 142 2.13 -3.75 -8.93
C GLY A 142 3.11 -3.59 -7.77
N THR A 143 2.58 -3.10 -6.65
CA THR A 143 3.37 -2.75 -5.45
C THR A 143 3.87 -3.95 -4.66
N SER A 144 3.32 -5.14 -4.89
CA SER A 144 3.68 -6.34 -4.14
C SER A 144 5.15 -6.75 -4.29
N ILE A 145 5.84 -6.27 -5.34
CA ILE A 145 7.29 -6.46 -5.51
C ILE A 145 8.11 -5.88 -4.33
N LYS A 146 7.59 -4.86 -3.67
CA LYS A 146 8.26 -4.23 -2.52
C LYS A 146 8.26 -5.12 -1.26
N ALA A 147 7.30 -6.02 -1.14
CA ALA A 147 7.11 -6.82 0.09
C ALA A 147 7.28 -8.33 -0.12
N ILE A 148 6.62 -8.92 -1.13
CA ILE A 148 6.50 -10.38 -1.25
C ILE A 148 7.85 -11.10 -1.39
N PRO A 149 8.82 -10.67 -2.22
CA PRO A 149 10.11 -11.35 -2.31
C PRO A 149 10.85 -11.39 -0.97
N GLY A 150 10.83 -10.28 -0.22
CA GLY A 150 11.42 -10.18 1.11
C GLY A 150 10.75 -11.08 2.14
N VAL A 151 9.43 -11.17 2.12
CA VAL A 151 8.64 -12.07 2.99
C VAL A 151 8.96 -13.52 2.68
N LEU A 152 8.98 -13.92 1.40
CA LEU A 152 9.31 -15.27 0.98
C LEU A 152 10.73 -15.67 1.40
N ALA A 153 11.71 -14.80 1.18
CA ALA A 153 13.09 -15.03 1.61
C ALA A 153 13.19 -15.20 3.13
N LYS A 154 12.53 -14.33 3.90
CA LYS A 154 12.49 -14.39 5.37
C LYS A 154 11.76 -15.64 5.87
N ALA A 155 10.79 -16.14 5.12
CA ALA A 155 10.10 -17.42 5.40
C ALA A 155 10.92 -18.66 5.05
N GLY A 156 12.08 -18.50 4.39
CA GLY A 156 13.00 -19.59 4.04
C GLY A 156 12.83 -20.15 2.64
N TYR A 157 12.10 -19.47 1.75
CA TYR A 157 12.01 -19.84 0.34
C TYR A 157 13.15 -19.17 -0.44
N THR A 158 14.06 -19.98 -1.01
CA THR A 158 15.30 -19.50 -1.64
C THR A 158 15.29 -19.53 -3.17
N ASP A 159 14.42 -20.34 -3.78
CA ASP A 159 14.29 -20.44 -5.24
C ASP A 159 13.03 -19.70 -5.71
N VAL A 160 13.09 -18.35 -5.68
CA VAL A 160 12.02 -17.46 -6.12
C VAL A 160 12.44 -16.77 -7.41
N ASN A 161 11.78 -17.12 -8.50
CA ASN A 161 12.05 -16.61 -9.83
C ASN A 161 11.02 -15.53 -10.17
N ILE A 162 11.45 -14.28 -10.19
CA ILE A 162 10.59 -13.14 -10.54
C ILE A 162 10.48 -13.04 -12.05
N VAL A 163 9.26 -12.83 -12.57
CA VAL A 163 9.02 -12.59 -14.00
C VAL A 163 9.57 -11.21 -14.39
N PRO A 164 10.67 -11.13 -15.18
CA PRO A 164 11.39 -9.86 -15.38
C PRO A 164 10.54 -8.80 -16.09
N GLU A 165 9.67 -9.21 -17.01
CA GLU A 165 8.82 -8.32 -17.81
C GLU A 165 7.76 -7.61 -16.96
N GLN A 166 7.46 -8.14 -15.77
CA GLN A 166 6.39 -7.68 -14.88
C GLN A 166 6.91 -7.24 -13.51
N GLU A 167 8.23 -7.26 -13.31
CA GLU A 167 8.87 -6.91 -12.04
C GLU A 167 8.76 -5.42 -11.72
N VAL A 168 9.00 -4.58 -12.73
CA VAL A 168 9.03 -3.11 -12.53
C VAL A 168 7.61 -2.57 -12.39
N PRO A 169 7.29 -1.89 -11.26
CA PRO A 169 6.01 -1.23 -11.08
C PRO A 169 5.72 -0.22 -12.20
N ASN A 170 4.55 -0.33 -12.80
CA ASN A 170 4.15 0.54 -13.91
C ASN A 170 2.64 0.72 -13.95
N GLY A 171 2.17 1.96 -13.86
CA GLY A 171 0.75 2.30 -13.86
C GLY A 171 0.03 2.04 -15.18
N ASP A 172 0.76 1.82 -16.27
CA ASP A 172 0.18 1.47 -17.58
C ASP A 172 -0.03 -0.04 -17.77
N PHE A 173 0.52 -0.88 -16.90
CA PHE A 173 0.42 -2.35 -16.96
C PHE A 173 0.71 -2.95 -18.35
N PRO A 174 1.89 -2.68 -18.95
CA PRO A 174 2.12 -2.84 -20.40
C PRO A 174 2.08 -4.28 -20.92
N THR A 175 2.15 -5.29 -20.05
CA THR A 175 2.14 -6.71 -20.45
C THR A 175 0.76 -7.37 -20.41
N VAL A 176 -0.27 -6.64 -19.95
CA VAL A 176 -1.63 -7.15 -19.81
C VAL A 176 -2.63 -6.14 -20.36
N LYS A 177 -3.78 -6.59 -20.82
CA LYS A 177 -4.86 -5.70 -21.27
C LYS A 177 -5.61 -5.07 -20.10
N SER A 178 -5.73 -5.82 -19.01
CA SER A 178 -6.34 -5.38 -17.78
C SER A 178 -5.55 -5.94 -16.60
N PRO A 179 -5.27 -5.17 -15.54
CA PRO A 179 -4.63 -5.69 -14.34
C PRO A 179 -5.57 -6.51 -13.45
N ASN A 180 -6.84 -6.70 -13.85
CA ASN A 180 -7.81 -7.47 -13.07
C ASN A 180 -7.58 -8.97 -13.22
N PRO A 181 -7.17 -9.70 -12.16
CA PRO A 181 -6.88 -11.13 -12.23
C PRO A 181 -8.12 -12.01 -12.47
N GLU A 182 -9.33 -11.46 -12.40
CA GLU A 182 -10.57 -12.17 -12.74
C GLU A 182 -10.81 -12.22 -14.26
N GLU A 183 -10.11 -11.41 -15.03
CA GLU A 183 -10.21 -11.40 -16.47
C GLU A 183 -9.29 -12.44 -17.11
N PRO A 184 -9.80 -13.29 -18.02
CA PRO A 184 -8.99 -14.35 -18.66
C PRO A 184 -7.80 -13.83 -19.47
N GLU A 185 -7.77 -12.53 -19.78
CA GLU A 185 -6.73 -11.87 -20.58
C GLU A 185 -5.72 -11.09 -19.71
N ALA A 186 -5.82 -11.20 -18.36
CA ALA A 186 -4.89 -10.59 -17.42
C ALA A 186 -3.53 -11.30 -17.38
#